data_caab46d9e300412b84c57b6571005c87
#
_entry.id   caab46d9e300412b84c57b6571005c87
#
_cell.length_a   1.000
_cell.length_b   1.000
_cell.length_c   1.000
_cell.angle_alpha   90.00
_cell.angle_beta   90.00
_cell.angle_gamma   90.00
#
_symmetry.space_group_name_H-M   'P 1'
#
loop_
_entity.id
_entity.type
_entity.pdbx_description
1 polymer ?
#
loop_
_entity_poly.entity_id
_entity_poly.type
_entity_poly.pdbx_seq_one_letter_code
_entity_poly.pdbx_strand_id
1 'polypeptide(L)'
;MKQSAMLTTASLLTILFITLHLTGDILFQMSPAGLVNLFAVFVLVVQLYGTLVLGGRRAGYIIIFLGSVLGLVIAVIHMKGTRGVIGGNIGNSGQAFLFVWTILALGITSTFSIILSASALLRLPWRRSRRTSTAA
;
A
#
# COMPACT_ATOMS: atom_id res chain seq x y z
N MET A 1 17.63 12.66 4.46
CA MET A 1 17.24 12.80 3.04
C MET A 1 17.05 11.45 2.32
N LYS A 2 18.01 10.50 2.36
CA LYS A 2 17.87 9.22 1.64
C LYS A 2 16.66 8.37 2.07
N GLN A 3 16.33 8.30 3.37
CA GLN A 3 15.21 7.48 3.87
C GLN A 3 13.83 7.99 3.42
N SER A 4 13.63 9.31 3.34
CA SER A 4 12.36 9.88 2.84
C SER A 4 12.15 9.58 1.36
N ALA A 5 13.19 9.69 0.54
CA ALA A 5 13.11 9.35 -0.87
C ALA A 5 12.79 7.85 -1.07
N MET A 6 13.46 6.96 -0.33
CA MET A 6 13.20 5.52 -0.39
C MET A 6 11.74 5.19 0.00
N LEU A 7 11.22 5.81 1.05
CA LEU A 7 9.83 5.61 1.47
C LEU A 7 8.85 6.13 0.40
N THR A 8 9.10 7.31 -0.14
CA THR A 8 8.27 7.86 -1.22
C THR A 8 8.26 6.92 -2.43
N THR A 9 9.42 6.45 -2.87
CA THR A 9 9.52 5.52 -4.00
C THR A 9 8.79 4.21 -3.69
N ALA A 10 9.01 3.60 -2.53
CA ALA A 10 8.35 2.36 -2.15
C ALA A 10 6.82 2.51 -2.09
N SER A 11 6.34 3.62 -1.52
CA SER A 11 4.90 3.92 -1.46
C SER A 11 4.29 4.14 -2.84
N LEU A 12 4.96 4.88 -3.72
CA LEU A 12 4.49 5.07 -5.10
C LEU A 12 4.46 3.76 -5.89
N LEU A 13 5.45 2.89 -5.71
CA LEU A 13 5.44 1.56 -6.31
C LEU A 13 4.29 0.71 -5.77
N THR A 14 4.02 0.76 -4.46
CA THR A 14 2.86 0.09 -3.87
C THR A 14 1.55 0.56 -4.51
N ILE A 15 1.36 1.88 -4.65
CA ILE A 15 0.18 2.46 -5.31
C ILE A 15 0.08 1.97 -6.77
N LEU A 16 1.20 2.00 -7.49
CA LEU A 16 1.25 1.53 -8.89
C LEU A 16 0.82 0.06 -9.00
N PHE A 17 1.38 -0.82 -8.17
CA PHE A 17 1.08 -2.25 -8.25
C PHE A 17 -0.34 -2.60 -7.79
N ILE A 18 -0.90 -1.89 -6.78
CA ILE A 18 -2.32 -2.04 -6.45
C ILE A 18 -3.19 -1.61 -7.63
N THR A 19 -2.86 -0.49 -8.27
CA THR A 19 -3.63 0.02 -9.42
C THR A 19 -3.59 -0.97 -10.58
N LEU A 20 -2.41 -1.49 -10.91
CA LEU A 20 -2.25 -2.48 -11.98
C LEU A 20 -2.99 -3.78 -11.65
N HIS A 21 -2.91 -4.25 -10.42
CA HIS A 21 -3.60 -5.46 -9.97
C HIS A 21 -5.13 -5.29 -10.04
N LEU A 22 -5.67 -4.20 -9.50
CA LEU A 22 -7.09 -3.90 -9.53
C LEU A 22 -7.62 -3.75 -10.97
N THR A 23 -6.84 -3.09 -11.83
CA THR A 23 -7.17 -2.97 -13.26
C THR A 23 -7.20 -4.35 -13.94
N GLY A 24 -6.22 -5.20 -13.63
CA GLY A 24 -6.18 -6.57 -14.13
C GLY A 24 -7.39 -7.38 -13.69
N ASP A 25 -7.78 -7.31 -12.42
CA ASP A 25 -8.94 -8.03 -11.89
C ASP A 25 -10.25 -7.64 -12.58
N ILE A 26 -10.41 -6.36 -12.91
CA ILE A 26 -11.60 -5.87 -13.63
C ILE A 26 -11.55 -6.30 -15.11
N LEU A 27 -10.42 -6.11 -15.79
CA LEU A 27 -10.28 -6.43 -17.20
C LEU A 27 -10.43 -7.92 -17.50
N PHE A 28 -9.94 -8.77 -16.57
CA PHE A 28 -10.03 -10.22 -16.70
C PHE A 28 -11.31 -10.80 -16.07
N GLN A 29 -12.25 -9.94 -15.67
CA GLN A 29 -13.54 -10.33 -15.07
C GLN A 29 -13.40 -11.20 -13.81
N MET A 30 -12.29 -11.07 -13.10
CA MET A 30 -12.06 -11.74 -11.82
C MET A 30 -12.79 -11.04 -10.68
N SER A 31 -13.06 -9.76 -10.83
CA SER A 31 -13.84 -8.93 -9.90
C SER A 31 -14.88 -8.11 -10.67
N PRO A 32 -16.13 -7.99 -10.19
CA PRO A 32 -17.13 -7.15 -10.83
C PRO A 32 -16.73 -5.68 -10.74
N ALA A 33 -16.84 -4.95 -11.85
CA ALA A 33 -16.72 -3.50 -11.87
C ALA A 33 -17.91 -2.90 -11.10
N GLY A 34 -17.69 -2.45 -9.86
CA GLY A 34 -18.76 -1.95 -9.00
C GLY A 34 -18.29 -0.86 -8.03
N LEU A 35 -19.24 -0.39 -7.19
CA LEU A 35 -18.98 0.67 -6.21
C LEU A 35 -17.85 0.34 -5.22
N VAL A 36 -17.59 -0.95 -4.96
CA VAL A 36 -16.47 -1.40 -4.11
C VAL A 36 -15.13 -0.96 -4.70
N ASN A 37 -15.00 -0.98 -6.02
CA ASN A 37 -13.77 -0.53 -6.69
C ASN A 37 -13.57 0.99 -6.59
N LEU A 38 -14.65 1.78 -6.49
CA LEU A 38 -14.55 3.23 -6.22
C LEU A 38 -13.98 3.49 -4.82
N PHE A 39 -14.30 2.66 -3.84
CA PHE A 39 -13.68 2.75 -2.51
C PHE A 39 -12.16 2.50 -2.58
N ALA A 40 -11.73 1.52 -3.37
CA ALA A 40 -10.30 1.27 -3.59
C ALA A 40 -9.60 2.49 -4.22
N VAL A 41 -10.23 3.15 -5.20
CA VAL A 41 -9.71 4.39 -5.79
C VAL A 41 -9.57 5.49 -4.73
N PHE A 42 -10.56 5.67 -3.87
CA PHE A 42 -10.48 6.62 -2.76
C PHE A 42 -9.28 6.34 -1.83
N VAL A 43 -9.08 5.09 -1.44
CA VAL A 43 -7.94 4.68 -0.61
C VAL A 43 -6.61 5.00 -1.30
N LEU A 44 -6.50 4.73 -2.61
CA LEU A 44 -5.30 5.04 -3.40
C LEU A 44 -5.02 6.55 -3.47
N VAL A 45 -6.06 7.38 -3.65
CA VAL A 45 -5.93 8.84 -3.63
C VAL A 45 -5.46 9.35 -2.27
N VAL A 46 -6.02 8.82 -1.18
CA VAL A 46 -5.58 9.16 0.19
C VAL A 46 -4.13 8.76 0.42
N GLN A 47 -3.73 7.58 -0.04
CA GLN A 47 -2.34 7.13 0.09
C GLN A 47 -1.39 7.98 -0.75
N LEU A 48 -1.78 8.35 -1.98
CA LEU A 48 -1.01 9.25 -2.83
C LEU A 48 -0.84 10.64 -2.18
N TYR A 49 -1.92 11.19 -1.63
CA TYR A 49 -1.88 12.44 -0.88
C TYR A 49 -0.96 12.34 0.34
N GLY A 50 -1.06 11.27 1.12
CA GLY A 50 -0.17 11.01 2.25
C GLY A 50 1.30 10.93 1.85
N THR A 51 1.57 10.37 0.67
CA THR A 51 2.93 10.19 0.16
C THR A 51 3.53 11.49 -0.36
N LEU A 52 2.78 12.25 -1.17
CA LEU A 52 3.31 13.42 -1.89
C LEU A 52 3.14 14.73 -1.11
N VAL A 53 2.00 14.92 -0.45
CA VAL A 53 1.66 16.19 0.21
C VAL A 53 2.01 16.18 1.68
N LEU A 54 1.80 15.06 2.37
CA LEU A 54 2.11 14.91 3.79
C LEU A 54 3.48 14.27 4.05
N GLY A 55 4.33 14.18 3.02
CA GLY A 55 5.68 13.64 3.13
C GLY A 55 6.47 14.31 4.25
N GLY A 56 7.14 13.50 5.08
CA GLY A 56 7.88 13.99 6.26
C GLY A 56 7.02 14.32 7.50
N ARG A 57 5.70 14.30 7.39
CA ARG A 57 4.77 14.53 8.51
C ARG A 57 4.31 13.20 9.11
N ARG A 58 4.01 13.19 10.40
CA ARG A 58 3.50 12.01 11.10
C ARG A 58 2.25 11.44 10.44
N ALA A 59 1.31 12.30 10.04
CA ALA A 59 0.10 11.88 9.33
C ALA A 59 0.40 11.16 8.01
N GLY A 60 1.36 11.67 7.23
CA GLY A 60 1.79 11.02 5.99
C GLY A 60 2.34 9.61 6.24
N TYR A 61 3.21 9.44 7.25
CA TYR A 61 3.74 8.12 7.59
C TYR A 61 2.67 7.14 8.06
N ILE A 62 1.66 7.61 8.81
CA ILE A 62 0.51 6.77 9.23
C ILE A 62 -0.29 6.34 8.01
N ILE A 63 -0.60 7.25 7.09
CA ILE A 63 -1.36 6.94 5.87
C ILE A 63 -0.61 5.93 5.01
N ILE A 64 0.70 6.14 4.78
CA ILE A 64 1.53 5.21 4.02
C ILE A 64 1.56 3.85 4.71
N PHE A 65 1.74 3.79 6.02
CA PHE A 65 1.76 2.56 6.79
C PHE A 65 0.46 1.77 6.61
N LEU A 66 -0.69 2.41 6.86
CA LEU A 66 -2.01 1.77 6.75
C LEU A 66 -2.32 1.31 5.32
N GLY A 67 -2.04 2.14 4.32
CA GLY A 67 -2.23 1.77 2.92
C GLY A 67 -1.32 0.62 2.49
N SER A 68 -0.09 0.57 3.00
CA SER A 68 0.84 -0.52 2.70
C SER A 68 0.45 -1.82 3.42
N VAL A 69 -0.09 -1.74 4.64
CA VAL A 69 -0.67 -2.92 5.33
C VAL A 69 -1.82 -3.49 4.51
N LEU A 70 -2.71 -2.63 4.00
CA LEU A 70 -3.80 -3.06 3.12
C LEU A 70 -3.26 -3.73 1.85
N GLY A 71 -2.25 -3.15 1.20
CA GLY A 71 -1.60 -3.74 0.02
C GLY A 71 -0.98 -5.12 0.32
N LEU A 72 -0.34 -5.28 1.47
CA LEU A 72 0.22 -6.57 1.89
C LEU A 72 -0.89 -7.61 2.15
N VAL A 73 -1.99 -7.21 2.80
CA VAL A 73 -3.15 -8.08 3.05
C VAL A 73 -3.75 -8.56 1.73
N ILE A 74 -3.93 -7.67 0.74
CA ILE A 74 -4.40 -8.02 -0.60
C ILE A 74 -3.46 -9.06 -1.22
N ALA A 75 -2.14 -8.84 -1.19
CA ALA A 75 -1.16 -9.78 -1.73
C ALA A 75 -1.26 -11.16 -1.05
N VAL A 76 -1.38 -11.21 0.28
CA VAL A 76 -1.48 -12.48 1.03
C VAL A 76 -2.77 -13.22 0.70
N ILE A 77 -3.91 -12.53 0.62
CA ILE A 77 -5.20 -13.15 0.29
C ILE A 77 -5.16 -13.78 -1.11
N HIS A 78 -4.58 -13.06 -2.09
CA HIS A 78 -4.48 -13.57 -3.46
C HIS A 78 -3.40 -14.64 -3.65
N MET A 79 -2.44 -14.73 -2.75
CA MET A 79 -1.50 -15.86 -2.74
C MET A 79 -2.10 -17.13 -2.14
N LYS A 80 -3.03 -17.01 -1.18
CA LYS A 80 -3.66 -18.12 -0.47
C LYS A 80 -5.12 -18.26 -0.93
N GLY A 81 -5.49 -19.34 -1.54
CA GLY A 81 -6.90 -19.60 -1.89
C GLY A 81 -7.04 -20.54 -3.06
N THR A 82 -8.26 -21.01 -3.29
CA THR A 82 -8.60 -21.94 -4.39
C THR A 82 -8.35 -21.36 -5.79
N ARG A 83 -8.24 -20.02 -5.88
CA ARG A 83 -7.86 -19.28 -7.09
C ARG A 83 -6.54 -18.52 -6.92
N GLY A 84 -5.80 -18.79 -5.83
CA GLY A 84 -4.56 -18.10 -5.54
C GLY A 84 -3.35 -18.65 -6.31
N VAL A 85 -2.21 -17.96 -6.19
CA VAL A 85 -0.93 -18.37 -6.80
C VAL A 85 -0.49 -19.73 -6.27
N ILE A 86 -0.71 -19.99 -4.97
CA ILE A 86 -0.35 -21.26 -4.31
C ILE A 86 -1.60 -22.12 -4.23
N GLY A 87 -1.66 -23.18 -5.00
CA GLY A 87 -2.76 -24.17 -5.00
C GLY A 87 -3.90 -23.89 -5.97
N GLY A 88 -3.84 -22.80 -6.75
CA GLY A 88 -4.79 -22.51 -7.80
C GLY A 88 -4.31 -22.97 -9.18
N ASN A 89 -5.24 -23.29 -10.09
CA ASN A 89 -4.95 -23.53 -11.50
C ASN A 89 -4.66 -22.19 -12.20
N ILE A 90 -3.46 -21.63 -11.98
CA ILE A 90 -3.00 -20.49 -12.76
C ILE A 90 -2.48 -21.06 -14.08
N GLY A 91 -3.28 -20.89 -15.14
CA GLY A 91 -2.92 -21.33 -16.48
C GLY A 91 -1.65 -20.65 -16.99
N ASN A 92 -0.99 -21.26 -17.97
CA ASN A 92 0.20 -20.71 -18.66
C ASN A 92 -0.22 -19.61 -19.67
N SER A 93 -0.90 -18.57 -19.20
CA SER A 93 -1.30 -17.43 -20.02
C SER A 93 -0.54 -16.16 -19.61
N GLY A 94 -0.42 -15.21 -20.53
CA GLY A 94 0.15 -13.91 -20.19
C GLY A 94 -0.62 -13.16 -19.09
N GLN A 95 -1.91 -13.42 -18.98
CA GLN A 95 -2.78 -12.89 -17.92
C GLN A 95 -2.39 -13.46 -16.55
N ALA A 96 -2.17 -14.76 -16.46
CA ALA A 96 -1.72 -15.42 -15.24
C ALA A 96 -0.35 -14.92 -14.81
N PHE A 97 0.56 -14.72 -15.75
CA PHE A 97 1.87 -14.15 -15.46
C PHE A 97 1.75 -12.73 -14.89
N LEU A 98 0.96 -11.85 -15.52
CA LEU A 98 0.77 -10.48 -15.04
C LEU A 98 0.15 -10.45 -13.65
N PHE A 99 -0.82 -11.32 -13.38
CA PHE A 99 -1.45 -11.46 -12.07
C PHE A 99 -0.44 -11.84 -10.99
N VAL A 100 0.34 -12.91 -11.21
CA VAL A 100 1.37 -13.36 -10.27
C VAL A 100 2.43 -12.29 -10.04
N TRP A 101 2.90 -11.68 -11.12
CA TRP A 101 3.92 -10.64 -11.06
C TRP A 101 3.47 -9.43 -10.24
N THR A 102 2.28 -8.91 -10.50
CA THR A 102 1.75 -7.74 -9.78
C THR A 102 1.52 -8.02 -8.31
N ILE A 103 1.05 -9.21 -7.93
CA ILE A 103 0.87 -9.61 -6.53
C ILE A 103 2.22 -9.71 -5.80
N LEU A 104 3.22 -10.36 -6.39
CA LEU A 104 4.54 -10.48 -5.79
C LEU A 104 5.20 -9.11 -5.63
N ALA A 105 5.17 -8.28 -6.66
CA ALA A 105 5.71 -6.94 -6.61
C ALA A 105 4.98 -6.06 -5.57
N LEU A 106 3.64 -6.18 -5.48
CA LEU A 106 2.84 -5.52 -4.46
C LEU A 106 3.24 -5.96 -3.05
N GLY A 107 3.39 -7.26 -2.81
CA GLY A 107 3.79 -7.79 -1.51
C GLY A 107 5.16 -7.26 -1.07
N ILE A 108 6.14 -7.27 -1.97
CA ILE A 108 7.49 -6.77 -1.72
C ILE A 108 7.48 -5.27 -1.42
N THR A 109 6.88 -4.46 -2.30
CA THR A 109 6.88 -3.00 -2.14
C THR A 109 6.09 -2.55 -0.91
N SER A 110 4.97 -3.22 -0.61
CA SER A 110 4.19 -2.99 0.62
C SER A 110 5.00 -3.29 1.88
N THR A 111 5.73 -4.39 1.90
CA THR A 111 6.60 -4.76 3.03
C THR A 111 7.68 -3.71 3.26
N PHE A 112 8.36 -3.25 2.21
CA PHE A 112 9.33 -2.17 2.31
C PHE A 112 8.69 -0.87 2.83
N SER A 113 7.53 -0.50 2.33
CA SER A 113 6.81 0.71 2.76
C SER A 113 6.40 0.63 4.23
N ILE A 114 5.96 -0.54 4.72
CA ILE A 114 5.63 -0.78 6.13
C ILE A 114 6.88 -0.57 7.00
N ILE A 115 8.00 -1.22 6.67
CA ILE A 115 9.24 -1.13 7.44
C ILE A 115 9.75 0.32 7.49
N LEU A 116 9.77 1.01 6.36
CA LEU A 116 10.27 2.38 6.27
C LEU A 116 9.36 3.37 6.98
N SER A 117 8.04 3.25 6.85
CA SER A 117 7.07 4.15 7.51
C SER A 117 7.04 3.91 9.02
N ALA A 118 7.06 2.66 9.47
CA ALA A 118 7.17 2.32 10.89
C ALA A 118 8.48 2.86 11.49
N SER A 119 9.60 2.68 10.82
CA SER A 119 10.90 3.21 11.26
C SER A 119 10.89 4.73 11.35
N ALA A 120 10.24 5.42 10.40
CA ALA A 120 10.10 6.87 10.42
C ALA A 120 9.20 7.33 11.58
N LEU A 121 8.09 6.64 11.84
CA LEU A 121 7.20 6.94 12.97
C LEU A 121 7.89 6.78 14.32
N LEU A 122 8.70 5.74 14.49
CA LEU A 122 9.45 5.50 15.73
C LEU A 122 10.53 6.55 15.97
N ARG A 123 11.12 7.13 14.93
CA ARG A 123 12.17 8.15 15.04
C ARG A 123 11.62 9.56 15.25
N LEU A 124 10.33 9.78 14.98
CA LEU A 124 9.72 11.08 15.21
C LEU A 124 9.53 11.32 16.73
N PRO A 125 10.14 12.37 17.31
CA PRO A 125 9.97 12.66 18.71
C PRO A 125 8.49 12.88 19.01
N TRP A 126 7.99 12.22 20.04
CA TRP A 126 6.67 12.47 20.57
C TRP A 126 6.67 13.90 21.12
N ARG A 127 6.11 14.86 20.38
CA ARG A 127 5.86 16.19 20.90
C ARG A 127 4.89 16.05 22.10
N ARG A 128 5.43 15.90 23.31
CA ARG A 128 4.69 16.21 24.51
C ARG A 128 4.26 17.66 24.36
N SER A 129 2.96 17.90 24.21
CA SER A 129 2.36 19.20 24.40
C SER A 129 2.78 19.67 25.78
N ARG A 130 3.81 20.53 25.88
CA ARG A 130 4.04 21.31 27.08
C ARG A 130 2.80 22.19 27.21
N ARG A 131 1.82 21.77 27.99
CA ARG A 131 0.94 22.67 28.66
C ARG A 131 1.84 23.57 29.49
N THR A 132 2.11 24.76 29.01
CA THR A 132 2.60 25.86 29.83
C THR A 132 1.50 26.08 30.87
N SER A 133 1.70 25.52 32.06
CA SER A 133 1.01 25.94 33.26
C SER A 133 1.48 27.37 33.50
N THR A 134 0.77 28.34 32.97
CA THR A 134 0.77 29.71 33.42
C THR A 134 -0.06 29.71 34.71
N ALA A 135 0.59 29.38 35.82
CA ALA A 135 0.11 29.74 37.14
C ALA A 135 0.79 31.08 37.46
N ALA A 136 0.02 32.13 37.38
CA ALA A 136 0.32 33.37 38.04
C ALA A 136 -0.12 33.30 39.49
#